data_ef8ecc2630391ecc409c000b06ca8dfb
#
_entry.id   ef8ecc2630391ecc409c000b06ca8dfb
#
_cell.length_a   1.000
_cell.length_b   1.000
_cell.length_c   1.000
_cell.angle_alpha   90.00
_cell.angle_beta   90.00
_cell.angle_gamma   90.00
#
_symmetry.space_group_name_H-M   'P 1'
#
loop_
_entity.id
_entity.type
_entity.pdbx_description
1 polymer ?
#
loop_
_entity_poly.entity_id
_entity_poly.type
_entity_poly.pdbx_seq_one_letter_code
_entity_poly.pdbx_strand_id
1 'polypeptide(L)'
;MGDRVILHSDINCCYASIEHLHHPELAGKPLAVGGDPEARHGIVLTADYIAKKYGVKTGMALWQAKQVCPDITFVSPRMDLYLRFSRMAHEIYAEYTDRQEPYGIDECWLDVTGSSSLKGDGLLIAQEISRRMKSELGITVSVGVSFNKIFAKLGSDYKKPDAITTMYKSEFKQKAWSPVSYTHLTL
;
A
#
# COMPACT_ATOMS: atom_id res chain seq x y z
N MET A 1 0.41 -24.76 -20.69
CA MET A 1 1.06 -23.85 -19.73
C MET A 1 -0.06 -23.12 -18.99
N GLY A 2 -0.17 -23.27 -17.68
CA GLY A 2 -1.15 -22.54 -16.89
C GLY A 2 -0.86 -21.03 -16.90
N ASP A 3 -1.88 -20.21 -16.60
CA ASP A 3 -1.69 -18.76 -16.49
C ASP A 3 -0.74 -18.44 -15.33
N ARG A 4 0.07 -17.38 -15.47
CA ARG A 4 0.87 -16.85 -14.36
C ARG A 4 -0.02 -16.34 -13.27
N VAL A 5 0.48 -16.42 -12.03
CA VAL A 5 -0.18 -15.85 -10.85
C VAL A 5 0.74 -14.81 -10.25
N ILE A 6 0.38 -13.55 -10.43
CA ILE A 6 1.15 -12.39 -9.98
C ILE A 6 0.34 -11.66 -8.91
N LEU A 7 0.97 -11.45 -7.77
CA LEU A 7 0.45 -10.56 -6.74
C LEU A 7 1.15 -9.20 -6.83
N HIS A 8 0.44 -8.15 -6.48
CA HIS A 8 1.00 -6.84 -6.17
C HIS A 8 0.58 -6.46 -4.77
N SER A 9 1.53 -6.34 -3.86
CA SER A 9 1.30 -5.91 -2.48
C SER A 9 1.72 -4.46 -2.31
N ASP A 10 0.89 -3.66 -1.63
CA ASP A 10 1.10 -2.24 -1.40
C ASP A 10 0.75 -1.91 0.07
N ILE A 11 1.72 -1.40 0.81
CA ILE A 11 1.55 -1.05 2.23
C ILE A 11 0.69 0.21 2.33
N ASN A 12 -0.45 0.10 2.99
CA ASN A 12 -1.41 1.19 3.10
C ASN A 12 -0.86 2.37 3.91
N CYS A 13 -0.78 3.55 3.29
CA CYS A 13 -0.24 4.76 3.93
C CYS A 13 1.07 4.50 4.68
N CYS A 14 2.02 3.83 4.05
CA CYS A 14 3.20 3.19 4.65
C CYS A 14 3.80 4.00 5.81
N TYR A 15 4.31 5.19 5.55
CA TYR A 15 4.98 6.00 6.58
C TYR A 15 4.03 6.39 7.71
N ALA A 16 2.82 6.84 7.39
CA ALA A 16 1.85 7.25 8.39
C ALA A 16 1.38 6.05 9.24
N SER A 17 1.21 4.87 8.65
CA SER A 17 0.86 3.64 9.37
C SER A 17 1.96 3.22 10.35
N ILE A 18 3.23 3.30 9.93
CA ILE A 18 4.39 3.00 10.78
C ILE A 18 4.51 4.03 11.91
N GLU A 19 4.26 5.31 11.62
CA GLU A 19 4.27 6.34 12.67
C GLU A 19 3.18 6.12 13.70
N HIS A 20 1.97 5.71 13.32
CA HIS A 20 0.91 5.36 14.28
C HIS A 20 1.31 4.23 15.24
N LEU A 21 2.11 3.23 14.79
CA LEU A 21 2.62 2.18 15.68
C LEU A 21 3.57 2.71 16.75
N HIS A 22 4.30 3.78 16.45
CA HIS A 22 5.29 4.38 17.35
C HIS A 22 4.75 5.59 18.12
N HIS A 23 3.56 6.06 17.76
CA HIS A 23 2.85 7.19 18.36
C HIS A 23 1.40 6.80 18.67
N PRO A 24 1.17 5.86 19.62
CA PRO A 24 -0.18 5.38 19.95
C PRO A 24 -1.10 6.50 20.48
N GLU A 25 -0.54 7.59 21.01
CA GLU A 25 -1.27 8.78 21.44
C GLU A 25 -1.93 9.55 20.27
N LEU A 26 -1.50 9.27 19.03
CA LEU A 26 -2.08 9.84 17.82
C LEU A 26 -3.16 8.93 17.20
N ALA A 27 -3.47 7.80 17.82
CA ALA A 27 -4.49 6.89 17.31
C ALA A 27 -5.85 7.61 17.19
N GLY A 28 -6.47 7.48 16.02
CA GLY A 28 -7.74 8.13 15.70
C GLY A 28 -7.67 9.62 15.38
N LYS A 29 -6.47 10.21 15.35
CA LYS A 29 -6.25 11.62 14.94
C LYS A 29 -5.67 11.66 13.53
N PRO A 30 -5.97 12.72 12.74
CA PRO A 30 -5.38 12.86 11.41
C PRO A 30 -3.88 13.11 11.49
N LEU A 31 -3.11 12.30 10.77
CA LEU A 31 -1.65 12.33 10.76
C LEU A 31 -1.11 12.40 9.33
N ALA A 32 -0.09 13.21 9.14
CA ALA A 32 0.73 13.18 7.93
C ALA A 32 2.22 13.19 8.27
N VAL A 33 2.98 12.43 7.49
CA VAL A 33 4.44 12.48 7.49
C VAL A 33 4.87 13.50 6.47
N GLY A 34 5.69 14.44 6.88
CA GLY A 34 6.18 15.51 6.01
C GLY A 34 7.37 16.24 6.60
N GLY A 35 7.87 17.22 5.88
CA GLY A 35 8.95 18.08 6.37
C GLY A 35 8.53 18.93 7.58
N ASP A 36 9.40 19.85 7.95
CA ASP A 36 9.12 20.80 9.03
C ASP A 36 8.00 21.78 8.63
N PRO A 37 6.88 21.84 9.40
CA PRO A 37 5.79 22.78 9.12
C PRO A 37 6.21 24.25 9.20
N GLU A 38 7.24 24.56 9.98
CA GLU A 38 7.76 25.92 10.15
C GLU A 38 8.66 26.33 8.97
N ALA A 39 9.32 25.37 8.36
CA ALA A 39 10.05 25.58 7.12
C ALA A 39 9.06 25.64 5.93
N ARG A 40 8.60 26.80 5.55
CA ARG A 40 7.57 27.11 4.52
C ARG A 40 7.60 26.30 3.20
N HIS A 41 8.49 25.31 3.07
CA HIS A 41 8.75 24.49 1.87
C HIS A 41 8.45 22.98 2.09
N GLY A 42 7.91 22.56 3.24
CA GLY A 42 7.59 21.16 3.50
C GLY A 42 6.36 20.69 2.70
N ILE A 43 6.43 19.44 2.23
CA ILE A 43 5.31 18.75 1.56
C ILE A 43 4.90 17.51 2.35
N VAL A 44 3.64 17.10 2.17
CA VAL A 44 3.12 15.82 2.65
C VAL A 44 3.75 14.69 1.83
N LEU A 45 4.50 13.80 2.49
CA LEU A 45 5.01 12.57 1.90
C LEU A 45 3.96 11.48 1.91
N THR A 46 3.30 11.28 3.05
CA THR A 46 2.20 10.33 3.23
C THR A 46 1.23 10.88 4.26
N ALA A 47 -0.07 10.73 4.02
CA ALA A 47 -1.12 11.03 4.98
C ALA A 47 -1.90 9.77 5.31
N ASP A 48 -2.39 9.64 6.54
CA ASP A 48 -3.28 8.56 6.94
C ASP A 48 -4.67 8.70 6.30
N TYR A 49 -5.51 7.68 6.46
CA TYR A 49 -6.85 7.70 5.88
C TYR A 49 -7.79 8.70 6.55
N ILE A 50 -7.52 9.12 7.78
CA ILE A 50 -8.30 10.17 8.45
C ILE A 50 -8.02 11.51 7.78
N ALA A 51 -6.74 11.89 7.65
CA ALA A 51 -6.34 13.12 6.96
C ALA A 51 -6.77 13.14 5.49
N LYS A 52 -6.69 11.99 4.78
CA LYS A 52 -7.17 11.85 3.39
C LYS A 52 -8.66 12.15 3.24
N LYS A 53 -9.50 11.82 4.23
CA LYS A 53 -10.94 12.17 4.22
C LYS A 53 -11.20 13.68 4.26
N TYR A 54 -10.29 14.46 4.83
CA TYR A 54 -10.34 15.92 4.81
C TYR A 54 -9.77 16.52 3.51
N GLY A 55 -9.28 15.68 2.59
CA GLY A 55 -8.74 16.12 1.30
C GLY A 55 -7.22 16.33 1.29
N VAL A 56 -6.50 15.89 2.34
CA VAL A 56 -5.03 15.91 2.35
C VAL A 56 -4.49 14.91 1.32
N LYS A 57 -3.52 15.36 0.49
CA LYS A 57 -2.93 14.57 -0.60
C LYS A 57 -1.40 14.56 -0.47
N THR A 58 -0.78 13.47 -0.91
CA THR A 58 0.67 13.40 -1.13
C THR A 58 1.11 14.51 -2.09
N GLY A 59 2.23 15.16 -1.80
CA GLY A 59 2.75 16.31 -2.55
C GLY A 59 2.11 17.65 -2.20
N MET A 60 1.05 17.67 -1.38
CA MET A 60 0.42 18.92 -0.91
C MET A 60 1.37 19.66 0.04
N ALA A 61 1.44 20.99 -0.07
CA ALA A 61 2.20 21.79 0.89
C ALA A 61 1.60 21.65 2.31
N LEU A 62 2.44 21.61 3.36
CA LEU A 62 1.98 21.40 4.73
C LEU A 62 0.99 22.47 5.18
N TRP A 63 1.18 23.74 4.79
CA TRP A 63 0.25 24.81 5.11
C TRP A 63 -1.13 24.61 4.46
N GLN A 64 -1.19 24.06 3.23
CA GLN A 64 -2.45 23.70 2.57
C GLN A 64 -3.13 22.54 3.27
N ALA A 65 -2.34 21.51 3.65
CA ALA A 65 -2.87 20.40 4.43
C ALA A 65 -3.47 20.86 5.77
N LYS A 66 -2.83 21.82 6.44
CA LYS A 66 -3.35 22.44 7.67
C LYS A 66 -4.63 23.23 7.45
N GLN A 67 -4.79 23.87 6.29
CA GLN A 67 -6.04 24.58 5.96
C GLN A 67 -7.24 23.64 5.78
N VAL A 68 -7.04 22.49 5.10
CA VAL A 68 -8.13 21.52 4.84
C VAL A 68 -8.37 20.59 6.03
N CYS A 69 -7.36 20.39 6.89
CA CYS A 69 -7.43 19.56 8.09
C CYS A 69 -6.76 20.29 9.27
N PRO A 70 -7.47 21.20 9.96
CA PRO A 70 -6.90 22.03 11.03
C PRO A 70 -6.28 21.24 12.19
N ASP A 71 -6.82 20.05 12.49
CA ASP A 71 -6.35 19.21 13.59
C ASP A 71 -5.23 18.23 13.18
N ILE A 72 -4.71 18.33 11.94
CA ILE A 72 -3.68 17.44 11.45
C ILE A 72 -2.39 17.57 12.25
N THR A 73 -1.82 16.43 12.64
CA THR A 73 -0.49 16.34 13.23
C THR A 73 0.52 16.00 12.17
N PHE A 74 1.61 16.76 12.11
CA PHE A 74 2.75 16.46 11.22
C PHE A 74 3.86 15.79 12.01
N VAL A 75 4.43 14.72 11.42
CA VAL A 75 5.58 13.99 11.96
C VAL A 75 6.70 14.03 10.95
N SER A 76 7.92 14.30 11.39
CA SER A 76 9.11 14.28 10.54
C SER A 76 9.40 12.86 10.07
N PRO A 77 9.84 12.66 8.80
CA PRO A 77 10.08 11.34 8.26
C PRO A 77 11.28 10.64 8.91
N ARG A 78 11.12 9.37 9.23
CA ARG A 78 12.16 8.48 9.78
C ARG A 78 12.50 7.38 8.77
N MET A 79 13.25 7.73 7.72
CA MET A 79 13.51 6.84 6.58
C MET A 79 14.13 5.50 6.97
N ASP A 80 15.05 5.47 7.93
CA ASP A 80 15.66 4.23 8.41
C ASP A 80 14.62 3.27 9.01
N LEU A 81 13.64 3.82 9.73
CA LEU A 81 12.53 3.05 10.28
C LEU A 81 11.66 2.46 9.16
N TYR A 82 11.31 3.25 8.15
CA TYR A 82 10.48 2.78 7.02
C TYR A 82 11.19 1.73 6.19
N LEU A 83 12.48 1.88 5.94
CA LEU A 83 13.32 0.88 5.28
C LEU A 83 13.40 -0.42 6.08
N ARG A 84 13.42 -0.34 7.41
CA ARG A 84 13.37 -1.52 8.27
C ARG A 84 12.05 -2.28 8.10
N PHE A 85 10.91 -1.58 8.13
CA PHE A 85 9.59 -2.20 7.90
C PHE A 85 9.47 -2.80 6.49
N SER A 86 10.00 -2.11 5.48
CA SER A 86 10.08 -2.63 4.12
C SER A 86 10.83 -3.96 4.06
N ARG A 87 12.02 -4.05 4.69
CA ARG A 87 12.78 -5.31 4.76
C ARG A 87 12.00 -6.43 5.46
N MET A 88 11.37 -6.14 6.60
CA MET A 88 10.55 -7.13 7.31
C MET A 88 9.36 -7.61 6.46
N ALA A 89 8.74 -6.74 5.67
CA ALA A 89 7.70 -7.11 4.72
C ALA A 89 8.26 -8.05 3.63
N HIS A 90 9.43 -7.75 3.08
CA HIS A 90 10.10 -8.60 2.10
C HIS A 90 10.50 -9.97 2.65
N GLU A 91 10.86 -10.06 3.93
CA GLU A 91 11.10 -11.35 4.62
C GLU A 91 9.83 -12.20 4.66
N ILE A 92 8.67 -11.59 4.95
CA ILE A 92 7.38 -12.29 4.89
C ILE A 92 7.12 -12.78 3.45
N TYR A 93 7.32 -11.93 2.42
CA TYR A 93 7.09 -12.31 1.03
C TYR A 93 8.02 -13.44 0.56
N ALA A 94 9.27 -13.49 1.05
CA ALA A 94 10.24 -14.50 0.70
C ALA A 94 9.81 -15.93 1.06
N GLU A 95 8.94 -16.09 2.05
CA GLU A 95 8.40 -17.39 2.43
C GLU A 95 7.40 -17.96 1.41
N TYR A 96 6.87 -17.10 0.51
CA TYR A 96 5.90 -17.50 -0.52
C TYR A 96 6.52 -17.59 -1.91
N THR A 97 7.55 -16.79 -2.20
CA THR A 97 8.25 -16.83 -3.48
C THR A 97 9.63 -16.20 -3.39
N ASP A 98 10.57 -16.73 -4.16
CA ASP A 98 11.89 -16.15 -4.42
C ASP A 98 11.85 -15.08 -5.52
N ARG A 99 10.73 -14.98 -6.25
CA ARG A 99 10.53 -14.06 -7.37
C ARG A 99 9.82 -12.80 -6.93
N GLN A 100 10.54 -11.99 -6.17
CA GLN A 100 10.09 -10.68 -5.73
C GLN A 100 10.65 -9.59 -6.65
N GLU A 101 9.84 -8.60 -6.97
CA GLU A 101 10.26 -7.39 -7.66
C GLU A 101 9.80 -6.17 -6.85
N PRO A 102 10.68 -5.61 -6.01
CA PRO A 102 10.38 -4.40 -5.25
C PRO A 102 10.11 -3.20 -6.16
N TYR A 103 9.18 -2.35 -5.76
CA TYR A 103 8.89 -1.08 -6.39
C TYR A 103 8.74 0.01 -5.32
N GLY A 104 9.80 0.79 -5.13
CA GLY A 104 9.87 1.71 -3.98
C GLY A 104 10.06 0.98 -2.65
N ILE A 105 9.57 1.60 -1.57
CA ILE A 105 9.72 1.10 -0.19
C ILE A 105 8.53 0.24 0.22
N ASP A 106 7.37 0.50 -0.35
CA ASP A 106 6.06 0.03 0.11
C ASP A 106 5.33 -0.90 -0.88
N GLU A 107 5.83 -1.04 -2.09
CA GLU A 107 5.21 -1.88 -3.12
C GLU A 107 6.13 -3.04 -3.55
N CYS A 108 5.52 -4.19 -3.86
CA CYS A 108 6.25 -5.35 -4.40
C CYS A 108 5.36 -6.20 -5.29
N TRP A 109 5.89 -6.63 -6.46
CA TRP A 109 5.31 -7.72 -7.22
C TRP A 109 5.88 -9.06 -6.78
N LEU A 110 5.01 -10.08 -6.69
CA LEU A 110 5.33 -11.43 -6.29
C LEU A 110 4.84 -12.39 -7.39
N ASP A 111 5.73 -13.10 -8.05
CA ASP A 111 5.34 -14.19 -8.94
C ASP A 111 5.21 -15.47 -8.13
N VAL A 112 4.00 -15.83 -7.80
CA VAL A 112 3.68 -17.04 -7.01
C VAL A 112 3.22 -18.21 -7.88
N THR A 113 3.43 -18.16 -9.19
CA THR A 113 3.01 -19.20 -10.13
C THR A 113 3.51 -20.59 -9.73
N GLY A 114 4.78 -20.69 -9.30
CA GLY A 114 5.38 -21.94 -8.87
C GLY A 114 5.05 -22.37 -7.45
N SER A 115 4.48 -21.50 -6.65
CA SER A 115 4.23 -21.73 -5.21
C SER A 115 2.86 -22.33 -4.93
N SER A 116 1.95 -22.30 -5.90
CA SER A 116 0.55 -22.69 -5.72
C SER A 116 0.35 -24.16 -5.29
N SER A 117 1.25 -25.06 -5.67
CA SER A 117 1.20 -26.48 -5.26
C SER A 117 1.53 -26.70 -3.78
N LEU A 118 2.27 -25.76 -3.17
CA LEU A 118 2.76 -25.87 -1.77
C LEU A 118 2.04 -24.91 -0.82
N LYS A 119 1.63 -23.76 -1.31
CA LYS A 119 1.12 -22.63 -0.50
C LYS A 119 -0.36 -22.29 -0.77
N GLY A 120 -1.01 -23.00 -1.69
CA GLY A 120 -2.36 -22.67 -2.14
C GLY A 120 -2.40 -21.70 -3.32
N ASP A 121 -3.61 -21.37 -3.78
CA ASP A 121 -3.78 -20.47 -4.90
C ASP A 121 -3.38 -19.01 -4.55
N GLY A 122 -3.29 -18.16 -5.56
CA GLY A 122 -2.85 -16.77 -5.37
C GLY A 122 -3.72 -15.97 -4.40
N LEU A 123 -5.01 -16.28 -4.29
CA LEU A 123 -5.91 -15.62 -3.35
C LEU A 123 -5.61 -16.02 -1.91
N LEU A 124 -5.39 -17.31 -1.66
CA LEU A 124 -5.01 -17.81 -0.33
C LEU A 124 -3.66 -17.25 0.11
N ILE A 125 -2.68 -17.21 -0.78
CA ILE A 125 -1.38 -16.60 -0.51
C ILE A 125 -1.54 -15.11 -0.16
N ALA A 126 -2.35 -14.37 -0.91
CA ALA A 126 -2.60 -12.95 -0.63
C ALA A 126 -3.28 -12.72 0.72
N GLN A 127 -4.25 -13.58 1.08
CA GLN A 127 -4.93 -13.55 2.38
C GLN A 127 -3.96 -13.81 3.53
N GLU A 128 -3.08 -14.77 3.38
CA GLU A 128 -2.11 -15.11 4.40
C GLU A 128 -1.05 -14.01 4.56
N ILE A 129 -0.53 -13.47 3.48
CA ILE A 129 0.37 -12.30 3.51
C ILE A 129 -0.30 -11.14 4.24
N SER A 130 -1.54 -10.78 3.88
CA SER A 130 -2.28 -9.69 4.53
C SER A 130 -2.47 -9.94 6.04
N ARG A 131 -2.81 -11.16 6.42
CA ARG A 131 -2.94 -11.56 7.83
C ARG A 131 -1.63 -11.40 8.59
N ARG A 132 -0.52 -11.89 8.01
CA ARG A 132 0.81 -11.82 8.63
C ARG A 132 1.33 -10.40 8.76
N MET A 133 1.15 -9.57 7.74
CA MET A 133 1.50 -8.15 7.80
C MET A 133 0.81 -7.46 9.00
N LYS A 134 -0.45 -7.78 9.26
CA LYS A 134 -1.18 -7.27 10.43
C LYS A 134 -0.67 -7.85 11.74
N SER A 135 -0.53 -9.18 11.83
CA SER A 135 -0.20 -9.84 13.10
C SER A 135 1.26 -9.71 13.51
N GLU A 136 2.19 -9.64 12.55
CA GLU A 136 3.63 -9.61 12.80
C GLU A 136 4.21 -8.19 12.75
N LEU A 137 3.69 -7.33 11.85
CA LEU A 137 4.20 -5.97 11.66
C LEU A 137 3.25 -4.88 12.14
N GLY A 138 1.98 -5.21 12.42
CA GLY A 138 0.97 -4.22 12.83
C GLY A 138 0.51 -3.27 11.73
N ILE A 139 0.84 -3.54 10.46
CA ILE A 139 0.49 -2.70 9.31
C ILE A 139 -0.43 -3.46 8.34
N THR A 140 -1.19 -2.70 7.54
CA THR A 140 -2.09 -3.29 6.55
C THR A 140 -1.54 -3.16 5.14
N VAL A 141 -1.91 -4.09 4.26
CA VAL A 141 -1.59 -4.07 2.84
C VAL A 141 -2.84 -4.19 1.99
N SER A 142 -2.81 -3.60 0.80
CA SER A 142 -3.77 -3.91 -0.25
C SER A 142 -3.09 -4.79 -1.29
N VAL A 143 -3.73 -5.92 -1.64
CA VAL A 143 -3.13 -6.90 -2.54
C VAL A 143 -4.00 -7.13 -3.75
N GLY A 144 -3.41 -6.96 -4.93
CA GLY A 144 -4.02 -7.35 -6.19
C GLY A 144 -3.50 -8.72 -6.63
N VAL A 145 -4.39 -9.61 -7.04
CA VAL A 145 -4.07 -10.95 -7.56
C VAL A 145 -4.49 -11.02 -9.01
N SER A 146 -3.56 -11.29 -9.92
CA SER A 146 -3.86 -11.31 -11.35
C SER A 146 -2.90 -12.21 -12.14
N PHE A 147 -3.06 -12.24 -13.47
CA PHE A 147 -2.23 -12.99 -14.40
C PHE A 147 -1.04 -12.18 -14.98
N ASN A 148 -0.95 -10.88 -14.66
CA ASN A 148 0.18 -10.02 -15.00
C ASN A 148 0.35 -8.87 -14.01
N LYS A 149 1.49 -8.17 -14.11
CA LYS A 149 1.87 -7.08 -13.20
C LYS A 149 0.92 -5.89 -13.24
N ILE A 150 0.46 -5.50 -14.42
CA ILE A 150 -0.39 -4.31 -14.64
C ILE A 150 -1.73 -4.50 -13.91
N PHE A 151 -2.41 -5.63 -14.15
CA PHE A 151 -3.69 -5.89 -13.51
C PHE A 151 -3.56 -6.25 -12.03
N ALA A 152 -2.42 -6.82 -11.60
CA ALA A 152 -2.15 -6.99 -10.18
C ALA A 152 -2.04 -5.64 -9.47
N LYS A 153 -1.29 -4.68 -10.05
CA LYS A 153 -1.21 -3.32 -9.49
C LYS A 153 -2.58 -2.61 -9.49
N LEU A 154 -3.32 -2.68 -10.59
CA LEU A 154 -4.67 -2.12 -10.65
C LEU A 154 -5.57 -2.73 -9.56
N GLY A 155 -5.45 -4.05 -9.33
CA GLY A 155 -6.19 -4.74 -8.28
C GLY A 155 -5.87 -4.24 -6.88
N SER A 156 -4.60 -3.99 -6.57
CA SER A 156 -4.21 -3.46 -5.26
C SER A 156 -4.75 -2.05 -4.99
N ASP A 157 -4.96 -1.25 -6.05
CA ASP A 157 -5.51 0.11 -5.94
C ASP A 157 -7.04 0.14 -5.88
N TYR A 158 -7.71 -0.92 -6.35
CA TYR A 158 -9.14 -0.91 -6.65
C TYR A 158 -10.05 -0.70 -5.43
N LYS A 159 -9.70 -1.28 -4.28
CA LYS A 159 -10.52 -1.25 -3.04
C LYS A 159 -9.71 -0.83 -1.80
N LYS A 160 -8.63 -0.06 -1.97
CA LYS A 160 -7.85 0.44 -0.81
C LYS A 160 -8.76 1.12 0.21
N PRO A 161 -8.47 0.98 1.51
CA PRO A 161 -7.38 0.24 2.13
C PRO A 161 -7.73 -1.21 2.50
N ASP A 162 -6.68 -1.96 2.85
CA ASP A 162 -6.77 -3.26 3.52
C ASP A 162 -7.67 -4.25 2.78
N ALA A 163 -7.52 -4.33 1.48
CA ALA A 163 -8.35 -5.16 0.62
C ALA A 163 -7.52 -6.10 -0.26
N ILE A 164 -8.09 -7.23 -0.58
CA ILE A 164 -7.57 -8.15 -1.57
C ILE A 164 -8.51 -8.15 -2.76
N THR A 165 -7.99 -7.88 -3.94
CA THR A 165 -8.78 -7.79 -5.17
C THR A 165 -8.22 -8.73 -6.22
N THR A 166 -9.04 -9.65 -6.71
CA THR A 166 -8.72 -10.49 -7.86
C THR A 166 -9.06 -9.77 -9.16
N MET A 167 -8.19 -9.91 -10.15
CA MET A 167 -8.38 -9.41 -11.52
C MET A 167 -8.07 -10.53 -12.51
N TYR A 168 -9.01 -11.50 -12.64
CA TYR A 168 -8.86 -12.62 -13.58
C TYR A 168 -9.22 -12.21 -15.02
N LYS A 169 -8.70 -12.96 -16.00
CA LYS A 169 -8.96 -12.69 -17.42
C LYS A 169 -10.45 -12.63 -17.78
N SER A 170 -11.28 -13.44 -17.11
CA SER A 170 -12.73 -13.44 -17.29
C SER A 170 -13.42 -12.20 -16.75
N GLU A 171 -12.80 -11.52 -15.78
CA GLU A 171 -13.43 -10.42 -15.02
C GLU A 171 -12.86 -9.03 -15.40
N PHE A 172 -11.68 -9.00 -16.05
CA PHE A 172 -10.95 -7.73 -16.22
C PHE A 172 -11.76 -6.71 -17.02
N LYS A 173 -12.55 -7.15 -18.02
CA LYS A 173 -13.37 -6.23 -18.83
C LYS A 173 -14.40 -5.49 -17.96
N GLN A 174 -15.03 -6.17 -17.02
CA GLN A 174 -16.02 -5.55 -16.12
C GLN A 174 -15.33 -4.68 -15.06
N LYS A 175 -14.20 -5.15 -14.50
CA LYS A 175 -13.52 -4.48 -13.39
C LYS A 175 -12.61 -3.33 -13.87
N ALA A 176 -11.95 -3.48 -15.03
CA ALA A 176 -10.96 -2.52 -15.52
C ALA A 176 -11.54 -1.55 -16.57
N TRP A 177 -12.51 -1.97 -17.38
CA TRP A 177 -13.00 -1.16 -18.51
C TRP A 177 -14.19 -0.26 -18.16
N SER A 178 -15.00 -0.64 -17.19
CA SER A 178 -16.21 0.09 -16.82
C SER A 178 -16.01 1.24 -15.84
N PRO A 179 -15.14 1.13 -14.80
CA PRO A 179 -14.98 2.19 -13.80
C PRO A 179 -13.65 2.95 -13.86
N VAL A 180 -12.70 2.52 -14.67
CA VAL A 180 -11.41 3.22 -14.75
C VAL A 180 -11.63 4.50 -15.52
N SER A 181 -11.89 5.58 -14.80
CA SER A 181 -11.78 6.90 -15.36
C SER A 181 -10.35 7.05 -15.90
N TYR A 182 -10.20 7.61 -17.08
CA TYR A 182 -8.91 7.88 -17.75
C TYR A 182 -7.89 8.62 -16.87
N THR A 183 -8.33 9.19 -15.75
CA THR A 183 -7.51 9.91 -14.78
C THR A 183 -6.55 9.01 -13.98
N HIS A 184 -6.73 7.70 -13.97
CA HIS A 184 -5.82 6.77 -13.29
C HIS A 184 -4.79 6.10 -14.22
N LEU A 185 -4.89 6.34 -15.53
CA LEU A 185 -3.95 5.81 -16.53
C LEU A 185 -2.96 6.87 -17.05
N THR A 186 -3.06 8.10 -16.59
CA THR A 186 -2.05 9.13 -16.85
C THR A 186 -1.00 9.07 -15.71
N LEU A 187 -0.01 8.24 -15.94
CA LEU A 187 1.30 8.37 -15.32
C LEU A 187 2.10 9.43 -16.05
#